data_82428e2024205ac78d77b0236fcc504c
#
_entry.id   82428e2024205ac78d77b0236fcc504c
#
_cell.length_a   1.000
_cell.length_b   1.000
_cell.length_c   1.000
_cell.angle_alpha   90.00
_cell.angle_beta   90.00
_cell.angle_gamma   90.00
#
_symmetry.space_group_name_H-M   'P 1'
#
loop_
_entity.id
_entity.type
_entity.pdbx_description
1 polymer ?
#
loop_
_entity_poly.entity_id
_entity_poly.type
_entity_poly.pdbx_seq_one_letter_code
_entity_poly.pdbx_strand_id
1 'polypeptide(L)'
;DAGGAGDAARNEAGGACTLITKGALAQVLAICDRALLEGTERTLDAALRARLDALFAGWSEEGFRVLGVAEKRMAPAPAWGARDEHAMVFRGFLLFLDPPEPQSAGTLRALGELGVSVRMITGDNRLVAAHVARAVGMDTSRVISGAEIAAMKDEALCLLARDTAVFAEIEPNQKERIVRALQHGGRVVGYLGDGINDAPALHTADVGISVG
;
A
#
# COMPACT_ATOMS: atom_id res chain seq x y z
N ASP A 1 -1.94 11.03 11.20
CA ASP A 1 -3.28 11.37 10.69
C ASP A 1 -3.49 10.61 9.40
N ALA A 2 -4.16 9.45 9.52
CA ALA A 2 -4.57 8.65 8.39
C ALA A 2 -5.76 9.36 7.71
N GLY A 3 -5.46 10.19 6.72
CA GLY A 3 -6.44 10.85 5.88
C GLY A 3 -7.09 9.89 4.89
N GLY A 4 -8.01 9.06 5.35
CA GLY A 4 -9.02 8.44 4.50
C GLY A 4 -10.05 9.49 4.12
N ALA A 5 -9.81 10.25 3.05
CA ALA A 5 -10.82 11.14 2.51
C ALA A 5 -11.96 10.30 1.90
N GLY A 6 -13.02 10.12 2.67
CA GLY A 6 -14.29 9.65 2.16
C GLY A 6 -14.82 10.68 1.16
N ASP A 7 -14.87 10.30 -0.11
CA ASP A 7 -15.36 11.15 -1.18
C ASP A 7 -16.89 11.17 -1.17
N ALA A 8 -17.44 12.36 -1.34
CA ALA A 8 -18.75 12.84 -0.97
C ALA A 8 -19.94 12.02 -1.47
N ALA A 9 -20.95 11.94 -0.57
CA ALA A 9 -22.32 11.48 -0.82
C ALA A 9 -22.99 12.18 -2.02
N ARG A 10 -23.48 11.41 -2.99
CA ARG A 10 -24.43 11.91 -4.00
C ARG A 10 -25.84 11.88 -3.43
N ASN A 11 -26.50 13.01 -3.47
CA ASN A 11 -27.89 13.16 -3.06
C ASN A 11 -28.79 12.67 -4.21
N GLU A 12 -29.45 11.53 -4.04
CA GLU A 12 -30.50 11.09 -4.97
C GLU A 12 -31.84 11.72 -4.55
N ALA A 13 -32.68 12.06 -5.51
CA ALA A 13 -33.98 12.64 -5.29
C ALA A 13 -34.88 11.70 -4.46
N GLY A 14 -35.00 11.97 -3.17
CA GLY A 14 -35.78 11.13 -2.24
C GLY A 14 -35.26 11.11 -0.81
N GLY A 15 -34.21 11.88 -0.49
CA GLY A 15 -33.74 12.08 0.89
C GLY A 15 -32.90 10.95 1.49
N ALA A 16 -32.58 9.89 0.76
CA ALA A 16 -31.63 8.86 1.20
C ALA A 16 -30.24 9.15 0.63
N CYS A 17 -29.20 9.04 1.47
CA CYS A 17 -27.81 9.17 1.05
C CYS A 17 -27.14 7.79 1.08
N THR A 18 -26.15 7.60 0.21
CA THR A 18 -25.29 6.40 0.26
C THR A 18 -23.89 6.82 0.67
N LEU A 19 -23.40 6.28 1.79
CA LEU A 19 -22.02 6.38 2.21
C LEU A 19 -21.23 5.29 1.47
N ILE A 20 -20.17 5.68 0.79
CA ILE A 20 -19.25 4.77 0.08
C ILE A 20 -17.87 4.94 0.69
N THR A 21 -17.29 3.82 1.12
CA THR A 21 -15.92 3.75 1.64
C THR A 21 -15.07 2.86 0.76
N LYS A 22 -13.87 3.33 0.39
CA LYS A 22 -12.87 2.56 -0.34
C LYS A 22 -11.53 2.61 0.38
N GLY A 23 -10.76 1.54 0.34
CA GLY A 23 -9.46 1.47 1.01
C GLY A 23 -8.83 0.10 0.98
N ALA A 24 -7.80 -0.09 1.80
CA ALA A 24 -7.16 -1.39 1.96
C ALA A 24 -8.19 -2.44 2.38
N LEU A 25 -8.15 -3.63 1.74
CA LEU A 25 -9.18 -4.65 1.91
C LEU A 25 -9.45 -4.98 3.38
N ALA A 26 -8.40 -5.21 4.18
CA ALA A 26 -8.53 -5.56 5.58
C ALA A 26 -9.29 -4.48 6.39
N GLN A 27 -9.03 -3.20 6.13
CA GLN A 27 -9.69 -2.08 6.79
C GLN A 27 -11.17 -1.98 6.36
N VAL A 28 -11.44 -2.14 5.06
CA VAL A 28 -12.82 -2.12 4.54
C VAL A 28 -13.63 -3.31 5.07
N LEU A 29 -13.06 -4.52 5.10
CA LEU A 29 -13.75 -5.68 5.66
C LEU A 29 -13.99 -5.56 7.17
N ALA A 30 -13.14 -4.83 7.91
CA ALA A 30 -13.32 -4.62 9.34
C ALA A 30 -14.57 -3.81 9.69
N ILE A 31 -15.02 -2.92 8.81
CA ILE A 31 -16.23 -2.10 9.00
C ILE A 31 -17.48 -2.74 8.38
N CYS A 32 -17.35 -3.92 7.71
CA CYS A 32 -18.44 -4.64 7.07
C CYS A 32 -18.94 -5.81 7.91
N ASP A 33 -20.25 -5.99 7.98
CA ASP A 33 -20.93 -7.16 8.54
C ASP A 33 -21.62 -8.03 7.47
N ARG A 34 -21.78 -7.49 6.26
CA ARG A 34 -22.40 -8.13 5.10
C ARG A 34 -21.56 -7.93 3.85
N ALA A 35 -21.81 -8.78 2.85
CA ALA A 35 -21.28 -8.63 1.50
C ALA A 35 -22.37 -8.89 0.47
N LEU A 36 -22.30 -8.17 -0.65
CA LEU A 36 -23.17 -8.42 -1.79
C LEU A 36 -22.55 -9.49 -2.70
N LEU A 37 -23.20 -10.63 -2.83
CA LEU A 37 -22.79 -11.71 -3.71
C LEU A 37 -23.95 -12.03 -4.67
N GLU A 38 -23.67 -11.95 -5.96
CA GLU A 38 -24.67 -12.28 -7.01
C GLU A 38 -26.03 -11.59 -6.79
N GLY A 39 -25.99 -10.31 -6.40
CA GLY A 39 -27.17 -9.50 -6.16
C GLY A 39 -27.86 -9.73 -4.80
N THR A 40 -27.33 -10.60 -3.94
CA THR A 40 -27.91 -10.91 -2.62
C THR A 40 -26.93 -10.52 -1.50
N GLU A 41 -27.43 -9.81 -0.49
CA GLU A 41 -26.65 -9.53 0.72
C GLU A 41 -26.57 -10.78 1.60
N ARG A 42 -25.36 -11.14 1.99
CA ARG A 42 -25.07 -12.26 2.90
C ARG A 42 -24.20 -11.77 4.06
N THR A 43 -24.33 -12.43 5.19
CA THR A 43 -23.46 -12.20 6.35
C THR A 43 -21.99 -12.46 5.97
N LEU A 44 -21.13 -11.54 6.34
CA LEU A 44 -19.70 -11.64 6.12
C LEU A 44 -19.06 -12.51 7.22
N ASP A 45 -19.27 -13.81 7.13
CA ASP A 45 -18.71 -14.81 8.03
C ASP A 45 -17.21 -15.08 7.75
N ALA A 46 -16.58 -15.91 8.59
CA ALA A 46 -15.17 -16.26 8.48
C ALA A 46 -14.83 -16.98 7.16
N ALA A 47 -15.72 -17.82 6.65
CA ALA A 47 -15.50 -18.55 5.40
C ALA A 47 -15.52 -17.61 4.20
N LEU A 48 -16.47 -16.66 4.17
CA LEU A 48 -16.53 -15.65 3.13
C LEU A 48 -15.35 -14.70 3.19
N ARG A 49 -14.93 -14.26 4.40
CA ARG A 49 -13.71 -13.45 4.57
C ARG A 49 -12.49 -14.15 3.99
N ALA A 50 -12.25 -15.41 4.34
CA ALA A 50 -11.13 -16.18 3.81
C ALA A 50 -11.15 -16.30 2.27
N ARG A 51 -12.34 -16.42 1.67
CA ARG A 51 -12.49 -16.44 0.21
C ARG A 51 -12.12 -15.09 -0.42
N LEU A 52 -12.55 -13.98 0.19
CA LEU A 52 -12.20 -12.61 -0.29
C LEU A 52 -10.70 -12.34 -0.15
N ASP A 53 -10.09 -12.78 0.95
CA ASP A 53 -8.64 -12.67 1.17
C ASP A 53 -7.85 -13.51 0.15
N ALA A 54 -8.33 -14.69 -0.22
CA ALA A 54 -7.71 -15.51 -1.25
C ALA A 54 -7.77 -14.86 -2.64
N LEU A 55 -8.90 -14.23 -3.00
CA LEU A 55 -9.01 -13.46 -4.25
C LEU A 55 -8.06 -12.26 -4.25
N PHE A 56 -8.00 -11.53 -3.15
CA PHE A 56 -7.07 -10.41 -2.97
C PHE A 56 -5.62 -10.86 -3.16
N ALA A 57 -5.22 -11.97 -2.53
CA ALA A 57 -3.87 -12.51 -2.64
C ALA A 57 -3.55 -12.89 -4.10
N GLY A 58 -4.45 -13.61 -4.79
CA GLY A 58 -4.25 -14.01 -6.18
C GLY A 58 -4.03 -12.82 -7.12
N TRP A 59 -4.89 -11.80 -7.06
CA TRP A 59 -4.70 -10.60 -7.89
C TRP A 59 -3.45 -9.80 -7.50
N SER A 60 -3.11 -9.74 -6.21
CA SER A 60 -1.89 -9.07 -5.76
C SER A 60 -0.62 -9.78 -6.25
N GLU A 61 -0.63 -11.12 -6.32
CA GLU A 61 0.45 -11.92 -6.92
C GLU A 61 0.60 -11.68 -8.43
N GLU A 62 -0.49 -11.35 -9.13
CA GLU A 62 -0.50 -10.93 -10.53
C GLU A 62 -0.08 -9.47 -10.73
N GLY A 63 0.18 -8.72 -9.64
CA GLY A 63 0.64 -7.34 -9.66
C GLY A 63 -0.47 -6.29 -9.59
N PHE A 64 -1.73 -6.70 -9.40
CA PHE A 64 -2.82 -5.74 -9.21
C PHE A 64 -2.78 -5.12 -7.81
N ARG A 65 -2.84 -3.79 -7.76
CA ARG A 65 -3.21 -3.07 -6.55
C ARG A 65 -4.71 -3.21 -6.36
N VAL A 66 -5.14 -3.81 -5.24
CA VAL A 66 -6.53 -4.14 -4.97
C VAL A 66 -7.05 -3.31 -3.81
N LEU A 67 -8.17 -2.60 -4.03
CA LEU A 67 -8.91 -1.89 -2.98
C LEU A 67 -10.27 -2.55 -2.76
N GLY A 68 -10.71 -2.59 -1.51
CA GLY A 68 -12.08 -2.94 -1.17
C GLY A 68 -13.01 -1.73 -1.30
N VAL A 69 -14.28 -2.00 -1.63
CA VAL A 69 -15.35 -1.00 -1.64
C VAL A 69 -16.52 -1.51 -0.80
N ALA A 70 -17.00 -0.65 0.08
CA ALA A 70 -18.20 -0.89 0.89
C ALA A 70 -19.18 0.27 0.76
N GLU A 71 -20.46 -0.02 0.97
CA GLU A 71 -21.50 1.00 1.01
C GLU A 71 -22.46 0.81 2.18
N LYS A 72 -23.14 1.90 2.55
CA LYS A 72 -24.21 1.91 3.52
C LYS A 72 -25.24 2.97 3.16
N ARG A 73 -26.53 2.61 3.18
CA ARG A 73 -27.62 3.58 3.07
C ARG A 73 -27.75 4.35 4.37
N MET A 74 -27.81 5.66 4.27
CA MET A 74 -27.84 6.58 5.40
C MET A 74 -29.11 7.43 5.33
N ALA A 75 -29.70 7.72 6.50
CA ALA A 75 -30.70 8.78 6.58
C ALA A 75 -29.99 10.15 6.39
N PRO A 76 -30.67 11.16 5.82
CA PRO A 76 -30.09 12.48 5.69
C PRO A 76 -29.61 13.03 7.05
N ALA A 77 -28.37 13.53 7.08
CA ALA A 77 -27.79 14.17 8.25
C ALA A 77 -26.94 15.39 7.82
N PRO A 78 -26.69 16.37 8.72
CA PRO A 78 -25.91 17.55 8.40
C PRO A 78 -24.46 17.25 8.00
N ALA A 79 -23.89 16.17 8.56
CA ALA A 79 -22.53 15.69 8.25
C ALA A 79 -22.39 14.21 8.63
N TRP A 80 -21.53 13.52 7.90
CA TRP A 80 -21.07 12.16 8.21
C TRP A 80 -19.55 12.17 8.41
N GLY A 81 -19.03 11.18 9.15
CA GLY A 81 -17.61 11.06 9.42
C GLY A 81 -17.20 9.60 9.63
N ALA A 82 -15.95 9.36 9.95
CA ALA A 82 -15.39 8.02 10.11
C ALA A 82 -16.14 7.14 11.14
N ARG A 83 -16.80 7.73 12.14
CA ARG A 83 -17.64 7.00 13.13
C ARG A 83 -18.88 6.36 12.50
N ASP A 84 -19.31 6.82 11.32
CA ASP A 84 -20.48 6.30 10.62
C ASP A 84 -20.13 5.08 9.75
N GLU A 85 -18.83 4.84 9.53
CA GLU A 85 -18.28 3.72 8.79
C GLU A 85 -18.28 2.43 9.63
N HIS A 86 -19.47 1.88 9.85
CA HIS A 86 -19.69 0.61 10.53
C HIS A 86 -20.94 -0.08 9.99
N ALA A 87 -21.06 -1.39 10.16
CA ALA A 87 -22.16 -2.20 9.66
C ALA A 87 -22.41 -1.93 8.16
N MET A 88 -21.34 -1.87 7.38
CA MET A 88 -21.40 -1.64 5.94
C MET A 88 -21.59 -2.94 5.17
N VAL A 89 -21.95 -2.81 3.91
CA VAL A 89 -22.05 -3.92 2.96
C VAL A 89 -20.85 -3.87 2.03
N PHE A 90 -20.03 -4.90 2.05
CA PHE A 90 -18.93 -5.04 1.08
C PHE A 90 -19.51 -5.23 -0.33
N ARG A 91 -19.12 -4.38 -1.28
CA ARG A 91 -19.67 -4.36 -2.64
C ARG A 91 -18.76 -5.04 -3.65
N GLY A 92 -17.45 -5.08 -3.39
CA GLY A 92 -16.50 -5.68 -4.31
C GLY A 92 -15.12 -5.04 -4.24
N PHE A 93 -14.35 -5.26 -5.30
CA PHE A 93 -12.98 -4.82 -5.43
C PHE A 93 -12.81 -3.81 -6.56
N LEU A 94 -11.84 -2.92 -6.39
CA LEU A 94 -11.27 -2.13 -7.48
C LEU A 94 -9.85 -2.64 -7.72
N LEU A 95 -9.55 -3.01 -8.96
CA LEU A 95 -8.25 -3.50 -9.37
C LEU A 95 -7.56 -2.46 -10.25
N PHE A 96 -6.33 -2.11 -9.89
CA PHE A 96 -5.49 -1.20 -10.65
C PHE A 96 -4.22 -1.94 -11.04
N LEU A 97 -3.84 -1.87 -12.30
CA LEU A 97 -2.59 -2.40 -12.81
C LEU A 97 -1.72 -1.23 -13.28
N ASP A 98 -0.53 -1.14 -12.67
CA ASP A 98 0.49 -0.15 -13.02
C ASP A 98 1.79 -0.90 -13.34
N PRO A 99 1.98 -1.32 -14.59
CA PRO A 99 3.16 -2.09 -14.98
C PRO A 99 4.41 -1.20 -14.93
N PRO A 100 5.56 -1.74 -14.55
CA PRO A 100 6.80 -0.98 -14.59
C PRO A 100 7.14 -0.57 -16.02
N GLU A 101 7.79 0.58 -16.17
CA GLU A 101 8.27 1.06 -17.46
C GLU A 101 9.20 0.04 -18.12
N PRO A 102 9.08 -0.22 -19.44
CA PRO A 102 9.84 -1.27 -20.13
C PRO A 102 11.35 -1.16 -20.00
N GLN A 103 11.86 0.07 -19.79
CA GLN A 103 13.29 0.35 -19.69
C GLN A 103 13.85 0.16 -18.26
N SER A 104 13.01 0.02 -17.25
CA SER A 104 13.40 -0.01 -15.83
C SER A 104 14.41 -1.12 -15.54
N ALA A 105 14.20 -2.33 -16.05
CA ALA A 105 15.13 -3.45 -15.84
C ALA A 105 16.51 -3.19 -16.44
N GLY A 106 16.58 -2.53 -17.59
CA GLY A 106 17.86 -2.12 -18.24
C GLY A 106 18.58 -1.05 -17.42
N THR A 107 17.83 -0.06 -16.94
CA THR A 107 18.38 1.03 -16.12
C THR A 107 18.92 0.49 -14.78
N LEU A 108 18.20 -0.39 -14.10
CA LEU A 108 18.67 -1.01 -12.85
C LEU A 108 19.94 -1.81 -13.04
N ARG A 109 20.08 -2.51 -14.16
CA ARG A 109 21.28 -3.26 -14.51
C ARG A 109 22.49 -2.35 -14.75
N ALA A 110 22.28 -1.27 -15.52
CA ALA A 110 23.34 -0.28 -15.78
C ALA A 110 23.80 0.42 -14.50
N LEU A 111 22.88 0.74 -13.57
CA LEU A 111 23.23 1.26 -12.25
C LEU A 111 24.07 0.26 -11.44
N GLY A 112 23.71 -1.02 -11.50
CA GLY A 112 24.48 -2.09 -10.86
C GLY A 112 25.92 -2.21 -11.38
N GLU A 113 26.11 -2.07 -12.71
CA GLU A 113 27.45 -2.05 -13.35
C GLU A 113 28.30 -0.86 -12.89
N LEU A 114 27.66 0.25 -12.52
CA LEU A 114 28.32 1.42 -11.92
C LEU A 114 28.54 1.29 -10.40
N GLY A 115 28.20 0.14 -9.80
CA GLY A 115 28.33 -0.10 -8.37
C GLY A 115 27.21 0.51 -7.52
N VAL A 116 26.12 0.97 -8.13
CA VAL A 116 24.97 1.51 -7.42
C VAL A 116 23.99 0.38 -7.07
N SER A 117 23.76 0.15 -5.78
CA SER A 117 22.77 -0.81 -5.30
C SER A 117 21.42 -0.14 -5.13
N VAL A 118 20.42 -0.52 -5.93
CA VAL A 118 19.08 0.03 -5.86
C VAL A 118 18.21 -0.75 -4.86
N ARG A 119 17.39 -0.04 -4.11
CA ARG A 119 16.38 -0.58 -3.16
C ARG A 119 15.01 -0.04 -3.52
N MET A 120 13.98 -0.89 -3.43
CA MET A 120 12.60 -0.48 -3.58
C MET A 120 11.98 -0.26 -2.19
N ILE A 121 11.37 0.91 -1.96
CA ILE A 121 10.63 1.23 -0.74
C ILE A 121 9.25 1.69 -1.16
N THR A 122 8.22 0.90 -0.86
CA THR A 122 6.85 1.17 -1.30
C THR A 122 5.82 0.96 -0.18
N GLY A 123 4.72 1.72 -0.24
CA GLY A 123 3.53 1.49 0.59
C GLY A 123 2.62 0.37 0.07
N ASP A 124 2.88 -0.18 -1.11
CA ASP A 124 2.11 -1.28 -1.66
C ASP A 124 2.26 -2.55 -0.83
N ASN A 125 1.26 -3.43 -0.93
CA ASN A 125 1.31 -4.71 -0.25
C ASN A 125 2.49 -5.57 -0.76
N ARG A 126 2.92 -6.49 0.10
CA ARG A 126 4.11 -7.34 -0.12
C ARG A 126 4.07 -8.13 -1.44
N LEU A 127 2.90 -8.62 -1.85
CA LEU A 127 2.74 -9.44 -3.06
C LEU A 127 2.92 -8.59 -4.32
N VAL A 128 2.29 -7.41 -4.37
CA VAL A 128 2.46 -6.45 -5.47
C VAL A 128 3.90 -5.98 -5.56
N ALA A 129 4.51 -5.59 -4.43
CA ALA A 129 5.90 -5.15 -4.39
C ALA A 129 6.86 -6.24 -4.89
N ALA A 130 6.65 -7.50 -4.48
CA ALA A 130 7.44 -8.63 -4.95
C ALA A 130 7.23 -8.92 -6.44
N HIS A 131 6.00 -8.75 -6.96
CA HIS A 131 5.71 -8.90 -8.39
C HIS A 131 6.47 -7.86 -9.22
N VAL A 132 6.32 -6.58 -8.89
CA VAL A 132 6.99 -5.47 -9.59
C VAL A 132 8.50 -5.61 -9.52
N ALA A 133 9.05 -5.90 -8.33
CA ALA A 133 10.49 -6.09 -8.15
C ALA A 133 11.06 -7.22 -9.01
N ARG A 134 10.37 -8.38 -9.09
CA ARG A 134 10.74 -9.48 -9.98
C ARG A 134 10.71 -9.09 -11.45
N ALA A 135 9.69 -8.36 -11.86
CA ALA A 135 9.54 -7.91 -13.25
C ALA A 135 10.71 -7.02 -13.72
N VAL A 136 11.31 -6.25 -12.80
CA VAL A 136 12.48 -5.40 -13.10
C VAL A 136 13.83 -6.04 -12.73
N GLY A 137 13.84 -7.32 -12.32
CA GLY A 137 15.06 -8.10 -12.05
C GLY A 137 15.69 -7.85 -10.68
N MET A 138 14.95 -7.33 -9.71
CA MET A 138 15.42 -7.20 -8.32
C MET A 138 15.30 -8.52 -7.55
N ASP A 139 16.15 -8.70 -6.55
CA ASP A 139 16.07 -9.85 -5.64
C ASP A 139 14.85 -9.73 -4.72
N THR A 140 13.99 -10.75 -4.76
CA THR A 140 12.79 -10.86 -3.93
C THR A 140 12.86 -12.02 -2.93
N SER A 141 14.04 -12.58 -2.72
CA SER A 141 14.26 -13.67 -1.73
C SER A 141 13.88 -13.22 -0.32
N ARG A 142 14.03 -11.91 -0.05
CA ARG A 142 13.59 -11.25 1.17
C ARG A 142 12.85 -9.96 0.84
N VAL A 143 11.61 -9.87 1.32
CA VAL A 143 10.80 -8.63 1.33
C VAL A 143 10.48 -8.32 2.79
N ILE A 144 10.87 -7.13 3.27
CA ILE A 144 10.61 -6.70 4.65
C ILE A 144 9.41 -5.76 4.66
N SER A 145 8.47 -6.02 5.55
CA SER A 145 7.27 -5.18 5.71
C SER A 145 7.44 -4.07 6.75
N GLY A 146 6.58 -3.05 6.66
CA GLY A 146 6.52 -1.98 7.65
C GLY A 146 6.26 -2.49 9.07
N ALA A 147 5.42 -3.53 9.24
CA ALA A 147 5.17 -4.17 10.52
C ALA A 147 6.43 -4.82 11.12
N GLU A 148 7.23 -5.50 10.28
CA GLU A 148 8.51 -6.07 10.70
C GLU A 148 9.49 -4.96 11.12
N ILE A 149 9.56 -3.85 10.36
CA ILE A 149 10.41 -2.69 10.70
C ILE A 149 9.97 -2.06 12.02
N ALA A 150 8.67 -1.91 12.26
CA ALA A 150 8.15 -1.34 13.51
C ALA A 150 8.56 -2.17 14.75
N ALA A 151 8.69 -3.48 14.59
CA ALA A 151 9.10 -4.40 15.65
C ALA A 151 10.62 -4.48 15.86
N MET A 152 11.43 -3.93 14.92
CA MET A 152 12.90 -4.02 14.97
C MET A 152 13.54 -2.85 15.72
N LYS A 153 14.68 -3.11 16.36
CA LYS A 153 15.63 -2.07 16.80
C LYS A 153 16.44 -1.58 15.61
N ASP A 154 16.99 -0.36 15.71
CA ASP A 154 17.73 0.28 14.61
C ASP A 154 18.99 -0.50 14.21
N GLU A 155 19.70 -1.11 15.19
CA GLU A 155 20.88 -1.93 14.89
C GLU A 155 20.52 -3.15 14.03
N ALA A 156 19.38 -3.80 14.32
CA ALA A 156 18.90 -4.94 13.52
C ALA A 156 18.50 -4.49 12.12
N LEU A 157 17.81 -3.34 12.01
CA LEU A 157 17.43 -2.77 10.71
C LEU A 157 18.67 -2.40 9.88
N CYS A 158 19.71 -1.82 10.47
CA CYS A 158 20.98 -1.50 9.78
C CYS A 158 21.63 -2.74 9.16
N LEU A 159 21.60 -3.88 9.86
CA LEU A 159 22.14 -5.13 9.34
C LEU A 159 21.30 -5.69 8.18
N LEU A 160 19.97 -5.73 8.38
CA LEU A 160 19.04 -6.29 7.40
C LEU A 160 18.90 -5.44 6.13
N ALA A 161 18.92 -4.11 6.26
CA ALA A 161 18.78 -3.19 5.14
C ALA A 161 19.92 -3.34 4.11
N ARG A 162 21.08 -3.82 4.53
CA ARG A 162 22.24 -4.06 3.65
C ARG A 162 21.94 -5.08 2.55
N ASP A 163 21.21 -6.14 2.91
CA ASP A 163 20.99 -7.30 2.06
C ASP A 163 19.53 -7.41 1.59
N THR A 164 18.71 -6.40 1.87
CA THR A 164 17.30 -6.36 1.48
C THR A 164 17.13 -5.44 0.27
N ALA A 165 16.59 -5.98 -0.81
CA ALA A 165 16.29 -5.20 -2.01
C ALA A 165 14.91 -4.55 -1.99
N VAL A 166 13.93 -5.12 -1.25
CA VAL A 166 12.53 -4.70 -1.29
C VAL A 166 11.96 -4.49 0.11
N PHE A 167 11.40 -3.30 0.33
CA PHE A 167 10.66 -2.91 1.54
C PHE A 167 9.23 -2.58 1.11
N ALA A 168 8.24 -3.30 1.65
CA ALA A 168 6.84 -3.20 1.28
C ALA A 168 5.96 -2.79 2.47
N GLU A 169 4.75 -2.28 2.21
CA GLU A 169 3.83 -1.85 3.28
C GLU A 169 4.43 -0.78 4.19
N ILE A 170 5.29 0.08 3.63
CA ILE A 170 6.07 1.06 4.38
C ILE A 170 5.25 2.34 4.56
N GLU A 171 5.07 2.75 5.81
CA GLU A 171 4.49 4.04 6.15
C GLU A 171 5.47 5.19 5.90
N PRO A 172 4.99 6.42 5.62
CA PRO A 172 5.85 7.56 5.30
C PRO A 172 6.96 7.83 6.33
N ASN A 173 6.68 7.70 7.63
CA ASN A 173 7.62 7.87 8.73
C ASN A 173 8.72 6.78 8.77
N GLN A 174 8.44 5.59 8.25
CA GLN A 174 9.39 4.47 8.22
C GLN A 174 10.40 4.60 7.07
N LYS A 175 10.06 5.34 6.00
CA LYS A 175 10.97 5.57 4.86
C LYS A 175 12.24 6.27 5.31
N GLU A 176 12.13 7.31 6.12
CA GLU A 176 13.27 8.00 6.72
C GLU A 176 14.15 7.05 7.53
N ARG A 177 13.55 6.19 8.35
CA ARG A 177 14.26 5.21 9.18
C ARG A 177 15.06 4.22 8.34
N ILE A 178 14.52 3.77 7.20
CA ILE A 178 15.22 2.90 6.24
C ILE A 178 16.42 3.64 5.62
N VAL A 179 16.25 4.90 5.21
CA VAL A 179 17.33 5.71 4.64
C VAL A 179 18.49 5.85 5.65
N ARG A 180 18.20 6.18 6.91
CA ARG A 180 19.22 6.26 7.99
C ARG A 180 19.92 4.92 8.20
N ALA A 181 19.19 3.81 8.15
CA ALA A 181 19.77 2.47 8.28
C ALA A 181 20.70 2.13 7.09
N LEU A 182 20.36 2.57 5.89
CA LEU A 182 21.21 2.40 4.70
C LEU A 182 22.47 3.26 4.74
N GLN A 183 22.41 4.48 5.30
CA GLN A 183 23.56 5.37 5.49
C GLN A 183 24.55 4.86 6.55
N HIS A 184 24.08 3.96 7.44
CA HIS A 184 24.94 3.41 8.49
C HIS A 184 26.17 2.72 7.90
N GLY A 185 27.34 3.04 8.45
CA GLY A 185 28.62 2.54 7.95
C GLY A 185 29.25 3.38 6.82
N GLY A 186 28.82 4.66 6.68
CA GLY A 186 29.45 5.65 5.79
C GLY A 186 29.07 5.50 4.31
N ARG A 187 27.91 4.91 4.01
CA ARG A 187 27.38 4.81 2.65
C ARG A 187 26.70 6.10 2.24
N VAL A 188 26.83 6.44 0.97
CA VAL A 188 26.09 7.53 0.35
C VAL A 188 24.77 6.98 -0.18
N VAL A 189 23.66 7.57 0.24
CA VAL A 189 22.30 7.15 -0.13
C VAL A 189 21.62 8.25 -0.93
N GLY A 190 21.24 7.93 -2.18
CA GLY A 190 20.31 8.72 -2.97
C GLY A 190 18.89 8.23 -2.73
N TYR A 191 17.94 9.14 -2.61
CA TYR A 191 16.52 8.83 -2.53
C TYR A 191 15.76 9.49 -3.68
N LEU A 192 14.99 8.67 -4.41
CA LEU A 192 14.12 9.13 -5.50
C LEU A 192 12.66 8.97 -5.06
N GLY A 193 11.88 10.04 -5.09
CA GLY A 193 10.47 10.02 -4.68
C GLY A 193 9.65 11.15 -5.28
N ASP A 194 8.32 11.13 -5.07
CA ASP A 194 7.38 12.14 -5.59
C ASP A 194 7.33 13.45 -4.78
N GLY A 195 8.01 13.51 -3.67
CA GLY A 195 8.14 14.70 -2.82
C GLY A 195 7.01 14.94 -1.82
N ILE A 196 5.81 14.45 -2.03
CA ILE A 196 4.65 14.73 -1.15
C ILE A 196 4.70 13.86 0.12
N ASN A 197 4.76 12.54 -0.07
CA ASN A 197 4.79 11.57 1.03
C ASN A 197 6.22 11.20 1.44
N ASP A 198 7.21 11.60 0.65
CA ASP A 198 8.60 11.21 0.77
C ASP A 198 9.52 12.32 1.31
N ALA A 199 8.96 13.51 1.62
CA ALA A 199 9.75 14.65 2.06
C ALA A 199 10.74 14.34 3.20
N PRO A 200 10.39 13.62 4.28
CA PRO A 200 11.35 13.29 5.34
C PRO A 200 12.51 12.41 4.83
N ALA A 201 12.23 11.43 3.98
CA ALA A 201 13.24 10.54 3.41
C ALA A 201 14.15 11.27 2.41
N LEU A 202 13.58 12.15 1.56
CA LEU A 202 14.32 13.01 0.63
C LEU A 202 15.29 13.94 1.34
N HIS A 203 14.88 14.54 2.47
CA HIS A 203 15.74 15.41 3.27
C HIS A 203 16.81 14.67 4.06
N THR A 204 16.56 13.41 4.43
CA THR A 204 17.50 12.60 5.21
C THR A 204 18.57 11.98 4.31
N ALA A 205 18.27 11.71 3.05
CA ALA A 205 19.22 11.15 2.09
C ALA A 205 20.36 12.13 1.79
N ASP A 206 21.53 11.60 1.41
CA ASP A 206 22.67 12.42 0.99
C ASP A 206 22.39 13.14 -0.34
N VAL A 207 21.55 12.52 -1.18
CA VAL A 207 21.06 13.10 -2.44
C VAL A 207 19.56 12.82 -2.55
N GLY A 208 18.75 13.87 -2.42
CA GLY A 208 17.31 13.80 -2.66
C GLY A 208 16.99 14.16 -4.12
N ILE A 209 16.22 13.30 -4.80
CA ILE A 209 15.75 13.52 -6.18
C ILE A 209 14.22 13.47 -6.17
N SER A 210 13.59 14.62 -6.40
CA SER A 210 12.13 14.70 -6.54
C SER A 210 11.76 14.60 -8.02
N VAL A 211 10.81 13.70 -8.32
CA VAL A 211 10.18 13.57 -9.64
C VAL A 211 8.73 14.03 -9.52
N GLY A 212 8.31 14.97 -10.36
CA GLY A 212 6.97 15.53 -10.38
C GLY A 212 6.57 15.94 -11.78
#